data_be2cbd8607992bf83c30836cf50e29bc
#
_entry.id   be2cbd8607992bf83c30836cf50e29bc
#
_cell.length_a   1.000
_cell.length_b   1.000
_cell.length_c   1.000
_cell.angle_alpha   90.00
_cell.angle_beta   90.00
_cell.angle_gamma   90.00
#
_symmetry.space_group_name_H-M   'P 1'
#
loop_
_entity.id
_entity.type
_entity.pdbx_description
1 polymer ?
#
loop_
_entity_poly.entity_id
_entity_poly.type
_entity_poly.pdbx_seq_one_letter_code
_entity_poly.pdbx_strand_id
1 'polypeptide(L)'
;HAFVGSNIVEQPGELRKYDVSMGGTKWKPELPTAEKMNSLIEEYQNSLSTNATDTILTFMCKLMKMQAFNDGNKRTSMLVANHELIKKGKGILSIADEDRIEFGTRLIKYYENEESIEELKQFLYKKCLDGVNSNT
;
A
#
# COMPACT_ATOMS: atom_id res chain seq x y z
N HIS A 1 11.70 -2.90 5.25
CA HIS A 1 11.23 -3.04 3.88
C HIS A 1 11.85 -4.23 3.17
N ALA A 2 13.18 -4.30 3.16
CA ALA A 2 13.87 -5.45 2.59
C ALA A 2 13.50 -6.74 3.33
N PHE A 3 13.38 -6.70 4.64
CA PHE A 3 13.07 -7.91 5.39
C PHE A 3 11.67 -8.45 5.10
N VAL A 4 10.71 -7.58 4.76
CA VAL A 4 9.39 -8.04 4.38
C VAL A 4 9.44 -8.81 3.08
N GLY A 5 10.22 -8.34 2.13
CA GLY A 5 10.36 -9.01 0.85
C GLY A 5 11.19 -10.28 0.88
N SER A 6 11.95 -10.51 1.96
CA SER A 6 12.92 -11.61 2.00
C SER A 6 12.30 -13.00 1.86
N ASN A 7 11.02 -13.15 2.21
CA ASN A 7 10.33 -14.43 2.11
C ASN A 7 9.36 -14.49 0.94
N ILE A 8 9.32 -13.46 0.10
CA ILE A 8 8.30 -13.30 -0.91
C ILE A 8 8.88 -13.22 -2.31
N VAL A 9 10.00 -12.53 -2.48
CA VAL A 9 10.61 -12.31 -3.79
C VAL A 9 11.98 -12.94 -3.85
N GLU A 10 12.42 -13.24 -5.07
CA GLU A 10 13.68 -13.93 -5.31
C GLU A 10 14.89 -13.10 -4.86
N GLN A 11 14.83 -11.79 -5.03
CA GLN A 11 15.89 -10.89 -4.63
C GLN A 11 15.31 -9.88 -3.63
N PRO A 12 15.26 -10.26 -2.35
CA PRO A 12 14.60 -9.44 -1.34
C PRO A 12 15.23 -8.06 -1.22
N GLY A 13 14.38 -7.05 -1.19
CA GLY A 13 14.82 -5.67 -1.04
C GLY A 13 15.29 -5.01 -2.31
N GLU A 14 15.38 -5.74 -3.42
CA GLU A 14 15.74 -5.13 -4.69
C GLU A 14 14.52 -4.59 -5.40
N LEU A 15 14.68 -3.42 -5.97
CA LEU A 15 13.65 -2.84 -6.82
C LEU A 15 13.62 -3.57 -8.15
N ARG A 16 12.42 -3.72 -8.73
CA ARG A 16 12.30 -4.39 -10.01
C ARG A 16 13.03 -3.62 -11.11
N LYS A 17 13.52 -4.37 -12.07
CA LYS A 17 14.27 -3.82 -13.20
C LYS A 17 13.53 -3.99 -14.52
N TYR A 18 12.38 -4.62 -14.51
CA TYR A 18 11.60 -4.93 -15.70
C TYR A 18 10.21 -4.35 -15.57
N ASP A 19 9.60 -4.05 -16.72
CA ASP A 19 8.21 -3.63 -16.73
C ASP A 19 7.32 -4.76 -16.25
N VAL A 20 6.24 -4.39 -15.55
CA VAL A 20 5.23 -5.34 -15.12
C VAL A 20 3.89 -4.92 -15.67
N SER A 21 3.00 -5.89 -15.85
CA SER A 21 1.63 -5.61 -16.24
C SER A 21 0.71 -6.23 -15.19
N MET A 22 -0.49 -5.68 -15.10
CA MET A 22 -1.47 -6.13 -14.12
C MET A 22 -2.76 -6.50 -14.80
N GLY A 23 -3.45 -7.51 -14.25
CA GLY A 23 -4.75 -7.89 -14.76
C GLY A 23 -5.77 -6.77 -14.61
N GLY A 24 -6.66 -6.63 -15.58
CA GLY A 24 -7.76 -5.68 -15.49
C GLY A 24 -7.44 -4.26 -15.90
N THR A 25 -6.22 -3.97 -16.34
CA THR A 25 -5.84 -2.63 -16.74
C THR A 25 -4.71 -2.66 -17.76
N LYS A 26 -4.66 -1.61 -18.58
CA LYS A 26 -3.53 -1.39 -19.50
C LYS A 26 -2.50 -0.44 -18.88
N TRP A 27 -2.79 0.11 -17.73
CA TRP A 27 -1.87 1.00 -17.04
C TRP A 27 -0.61 0.23 -16.62
N LYS A 28 0.53 0.89 -16.78
CA LYS A 28 1.81 0.30 -16.38
C LYS A 28 2.55 1.30 -15.51
N PRO A 29 3.12 0.86 -14.39
CA PRO A 29 3.91 1.74 -13.54
C PRO A 29 5.26 2.01 -14.18
N GLU A 30 5.79 3.20 -13.88
CA GLU A 30 7.17 3.51 -14.23
C GLU A 30 8.12 2.60 -13.44
N LEU A 31 9.33 2.42 -13.95
CA LEU A 31 10.33 1.68 -13.19
C LEU A 31 10.63 2.40 -11.88
N PRO A 32 10.67 1.67 -10.77
CA PRO A 32 11.00 2.28 -9.50
C PRO A 32 12.49 2.63 -9.44
N THR A 33 12.80 3.67 -8.69
CA THR A 33 14.18 4.06 -8.44
C THR A 33 14.38 4.18 -6.93
N ALA A 34 15.64 4.07 -6.50
CA ALA A 34 15.95 4.28 -5.08
C ALA A 34 15.53 5.68 -4.64
N GLU A 35 15.66 6.68 -5.52
CA GLU A 35 15.26 8.04 -5.21
C GLU A 35 13.76 8.16 -4.97
N LYS A 36 12.95 7.52 -5.81
CA LYS A 36 11.50 7.52 -5.64
C LYS A 36 11.09 6.82 -4.34
N MET A 37 11.73 5.70 -4.04
CA MET A 37 11.46 4.98 -2.82
C MET A 37 11.84 5.81 -1.60
N ASN A 38 13.02 6.42 -1.61
CA ASN A 38 13.48 7.25 -0.51
C ASN A 38 12.57 8.46 -0.30
N SER A 39 12.10 9.07 -1.39
CA SER A 39 11.16 10.18 -1.30
C SER A 39 9.85 9.78 -0.65
N LEU A 40 9.36 8.60 -0.98
CA LEU A 40 8.13 8.09 -0.40
C LEU A 40 8.28 7.82 1.09
N ILE A 41 9.40 7.22 1.48
CA ILE A 41 9.70 6.94 2.90
C ILE A 41 9.83 8.26 3.67
N GLU A 42 10.52 9.24 3.10
CA GLU A 42 10.70 10.54 3.73
C GLU A 42 9.37 11.26 3.91
N GLU A 43 8.51 11.24 2.91
CA GLU A 43 7.17 11.79 3.00
C GLU A 43 6.40 11.14 4.14
N TYR A 44 6.49 9.83 4.25
CA TYR A 44 5.83 9.08 5.31
C TYR A 44 6.32 9.53 6.68
N GLN A 45 7.64 9.57 6.86
CA GLN A 45 8.24 9.93 8.15
C GLN A 45 7.88 11.36 8.56
N ASN A 46 7.85 12.28 7.61
CA ASN A 46 7.56 13.69 7.89
C ASN A 46 6.10 13.94 8.22
N SER A 47 5.22 13.03 7.84
CA SER A 47 3.77 13.22 8.02
C SER A 47 3.19 12.45 9.21
N LEU A 48 4.02 11.65 9.90
CA LEU A 48 3.54 10.76 10.96
C LEU A 48 2.93 11.47 12.16
N SER A 49 3.40 12.66 12.46
CA SER A 49 2.94 13.39 13.64
C SER A 49 1.56 14.01 13.50
N THR A 50 1.02 14.10 12.29
CA THR A 50 -0.24 14.76 12.03
C THR A 50 -1.43 13.82 12.24
N ASN A 51 -1.46 12.73 11.49
CA ASN A 51 -2.51 11.70 11.60
C ASN A 51 -1.89 10.39 11.17
N ALA A 52 -1.54 9.56 12.13
CA ALA A 52 -0.80 8.34 11.84
C ALA A 52 -1.57 7.39 10.93
N THR A 53 -2.86 7.18 11.18
CA THR A 53 -3.66 6.28 10.35
C THR A 53 -3.70 6.74 8.92
N ASP A 54 -4.01 8.01 8.69
CA ASP A 54 -4.07 8.57 7.34
C ASP A 54 -2.72 8.48 6.64
N THR A 55 -1.65 8.79 7.36
CA THR A 55 -0.30 8.75 6.81
C THR A 55 0.10 7.33 6.41
N ILE A 56 -0.25 6.35 7.25
CA ILE A 56 0.06 4.94 6.96
C ILE A 56 -0.71 4.47 5.72
N LEU A 57 -2.00 4.81 5.63
CA LEU A 57 -2.80 4.42 4.46
C LEU A 57 -2.28 5.09 3.19
N THR A 58 -1.89 6.36 3.28
CA THR A 58 -1.31 7.08 2.14
C THR A 58 -0.03 6.40 1.67
N PHE A 59 0.86 6.08 2.60
CA PHE A 59 2.11 5.39 2.26
C PHE A 59 1.83 4.05 1.59
N MET A 60 0.91 3.27 2.17
CA MET A 60 0.55 1.96 1.62
C MET A 60 0.04 2.06 0.19
N CYS A 61 -0.89 2.98 -0.06
CA CYS A 61 -1.46 3.12 -1.40
C CYS A 61 -0.42 3.56 -2.42
N LYS A 62 0.44 4.48 -2.05
CA LYS A 62 1.51 4.93 -2.94
C LYS A 62 2.54 3.85 -3.19
N LEU A 63 2.85 3.05 -2.16
CA LEU A 63 3.77 1.94 -2.30
C LEU A 63 3.19 0.87 -3.23
N MET A 64 1.89 0.58 -3.09
CA MET A 64 1.21 -0.34 -4.02
C MET A 64 1.31 0.16 -5.46
N LYS A 65 1.01 1.45 -5.68
CA LYS A 65 1.04 2.01 -7.03
C LYS A 65 2.44 1.99 -7.64
N MET A 66 3.46 2.13 -6.82
CA MET A 66 4.84 2.10 -7.29
C MET A 66 5.21 0.75 -7.90
N GLN A 67 4.57 -0.34 -7.46
CA GLN A 67 4.90 -1.69 -7.92
C GLN A 67 6.41 -1.91 -7.88
N ALA A 68 6.97 -1.68 -6.70
CA ALA A 68 8.42 -1.58 -6.53
C ALA A 68 9.15 -2.91 -6.72
N PHE A 69 8.45 -4.03 -6.53
CA PHE A 69 9.06 -5.37 -6.57
C PHE A 69 8.49 -6.18 -7.72
N ASN A 70 9.17 -7.25 -8.07
CA ASN A 70 8.72 -8.12 -9.15
C ASN A 70 7.40 -8.83 -8.83
N ASP A 71 7.17 -9.11 -7.55
CA ASP A 71 5.98 -9.82 -7.11
C ASP A 71 5.67 -9.43 -5.68
N GLY A 72 4.43 -9.69 -5.27
CA GLY A 72 4.02 -9.47 -3.89
C GLY A 72 3.87 -8.03 -3.48
N ASN A 73 3.71 -7.12 -4.42
CA ASN A 73 3.63 -5.68 -4.11
C ASN A 73 2.46 -5.34 -3.19
N LYS A 74 1.28 -5.85 -3.48
CA LYS A 74 0.10 -5.59 -2.65
C LYS A 74 0.28 -6.19 -1.26
N ARG A 75 0.72 -7.42 -1.21
CA ARG A 75 0.92 -8.13 0.06
C ARG A 75 2.01 -7.46 0.91
N THR A 76 3.13 -7.09 0.29
CA THR A 76 4.21 -6.41 0.99
C THR A 76 3.75 -5.06 1.54
N SER A 77 3.02 -4.30 0.73
CA SER A 77 2.51 -2.99 1.16
C SER A 77 1.57 -3.11 2.35
N MET A 78 0.70 -4.11 2.34
CA MET A 78 -0.22 -4.35 3.45
C MET A 78 0.50 -4.83 4.70
N LEU A 79 1.52 -5.65 4.56
CA LEU A 79 2.31 -6.09 5.71
C LEU A 79 3.03 -4.93 6.38
N VAL A 80 3.63 -4.06 5.59
CA VAL A 80 4.29 -2.85 6.12
C VAL A 80 3.28 -1.96 6.82
N ALA A 81 2.13 -1.73 6.19
CA ALA A 81 1.09 -0.89 6.78
C ALA A 81 0.61 -1.47 8.11
N ASN A 82 0.35 -2.78 8.16
CA ASN A 82 -0.10 -3.41 9.40
C ASN A 82 0.94 -3.38 10.49
N HIS A 83 2.21 -3.55 10.13
CA HIS A 83 3.29 -3.41 11.10
C HIS A 83 3.24 -2.02 11.77
N GLU A 84 3.08 -0.98 10.98
CA GLU A 84 3.03 0.37 11.50
C GLU A 84 1.73 0.65 12.26
N LEU A 85 0.60 0.15 11.77
CA LEU A 85 -0.68 0.32 12.45
C LEU A 85 -0.67 -0.33 13.83
N ILE A 86 -0.19 -1.56 13.90
CA ILE A 86 -0.11 -2.31 15.17
C ILE A 86 0.83 -1.62 16.13
N LYS A 87 2.00 -1.23 15.64
CA LYS A 87 3.00 -0.54 16.44
C LYS A 87 2.45 0.73 17.09
N LYS A 88 1.58 1.43 16.38
CA LYS A 88 1.01 2.68 16.85
C LYS A 88 -0.37 2.51 17.51
N GLY A 89 -0.84 1.27 17.64
CA GLY A 89 -2.12 1.01 18.27
C GLY A 89 -3.33 1.49 17.49
N LYS A 90 -3.22 1.55 16.16
CA LYS A 90 -4.27 2.10 15.30
C LYS A 90 -5.17 1.06 14.66
N GLY A 91 -4.88 -0.22 14.84
CA GLY A 91 -5.72 -1.29 14.33
C GLY A 91 -5.02 -2.20 13.36
N ILE A 92 -5.80 -2.95 12.63
CA ILE A 92 -5.33 -3.92 11.65
C ILE A 92 -6.14 -3.74 10.38
N LEU A 93 -5.46 -3.78 9.24
CA LEU A 93 -6.09 -3.67 7.93
C LEU A 93 -6.21 -5.06 7.32
N SER A 94 -7.42 -5.42 6.89
CA SER A 94 -7.63 -6.67 6.16
C SER A 94 -8.76 -6.49 5.16
N ILE A 95 -8.69 -7.24 4.07
CA ILE A 95 -9.70 -7.18 3.02
C ILE A 95 -10.57 -8.43 3.16
N ALA A 96 -11.82 -8.26 3.60
CA ALA A 96 -12.75 -9.37 3.66
C ALA A 96 -13.05 -9.88 2.25
N ASP A 97 -13.41 -11.16 2.14
CA ASP A 97 -13.74 -11.74 0.84
C ASP A 97 -14.81 -10.96 0.10
N GLU A 98 -15.82 -10.49 0.81
CA GLU A 98 -16.92 -9.71 0.23
C GLU A 98 -16.48 -8.36 -0.31
N ASP A 99 -15.36 -7.83 0.16
CA ASP A 99 -14.83 -6.52 -0.26
C ASP A 99 -13.73 -6.63 -1.30
N ARG A 100 -13.32 -7.84 -1.64
CA ARG A 100 -12.15 -8.05 -2.50
C ARG A 100 -12.32 -7.47 -3.89
N ILE A 101 -13.49 -7.65 -4.50
CA ILE A 101 -13.75 -7.15 -5.84
C ILE A 101 -13.78 -5.63 -5.85
N GLU A 102 -14.45 -5.04 -4.89
CA GLU A 102 -14.51 -3.58 -4.80
C GLU A 102 -13.12 -2.99 -4.56
N PHE A 103 -12.35 -3.60 -3.68
CA PHE A 103 -10.99 -3.13 -3.43
C PHE A 103 -10.16 -3.16 -4.72
N GLY A 104 -10.20 -4.27 -5.45
CA GLY A 104 -9.47 -4.39 -6.70
C GLY A 104 -9.87 -3.34 -7.72
N THR A 105 -11.17 -3.11 -7.86
CA THR A 105 -11.69 -2.12 -8.80
C THR A 105 -11.24 -0.71 -8.43
N ARG A 106 -11.35 -0.35 -7.16
CA ARG A 106 -10.94 0.98 -6.69
C ARG A 106 -9.44 1.17 -6.81
N LEU A 107 -8.67 0.14 -6.53
CA LEU A 107 -7.22 0.21 -6.62
C LEU A 107 -6.77 0.48 -8.06
N ILE A 108 -7.38 -0.20 -9.04
CA ILE A 108 -7.08 0.01 -10.45
C ILE A 108 -7.44 1.44 -10.86
N LYS A 109 -8.60 1.93 -10.44
CA LYS A 109 -9.00 3.31 -10.74
C LYS A 109 -8.02 4.32 -10.17
N TYR A 110 -7.52 4.06 -8.97
CA TYR A 110 -6.49 4.91 -8.40
C TYR A 110 -5.21 4.85 -9.24
N TYR A 111 -4.79 3.65 -9.65
CA TYR A 111 -3.60 3.51 -10.50
C TYR A 111 -3.74 4.27 -11.81
N GLU A 112 -4.93 4.26 -12.39
CA GLU A 112 -5.22 4.92 -13.66
C GLU A 112 -5.52 6.41 -13.51
N ASN A 113 -5.46 6.92 -12.29
CA ASN A 113 -5.78 8.31 -11.94
C ASN A 113 -7.24 8.68 -12.20
N GLU A 114 -8.12 7.69 -12.24
CA GLU A 114 -9.57 7.91 -12.39
C GLU A 114 -10.25 8.15 -11.05
N GLU A 115 -9.63 7.71 -9.97
CA GLU A 115 -10.14 7.89 -8.62
C GLU A 115 -9.01 8.43 -7.75
N SER A 116 -9.33 9.37 -6.86
CA SER A 116 -8.31 9.98 -6.01
C SER A 116 -7.87 9.00 -4.91
N ILE A 117 -6.68 9.23 -4.39
CA ILE A 117 -6.19 8.45 -3.25
C ILE A 117 -7.11 8.64 -2.03
N GLU A 118 -7.75 9.80 -1.90
CA GLU A 118 -8.64 10.07 -0.78
C GLU A 118 -9.86 9.13 -0.78
N GLU A 119 -10.41 8.88 -1.95
CA GLU A 119 -11.54 7.96 -2.07
C GLU A 119 -11.14 6.54 -1.72
N LEU A 120 -9.98 6.10 -2.17
CA LEU A 120 -9.48 4.77 -1.83
C LEU A 120 -9.21 4.66 -0.33
N LYS A 121 -8.61 5.66 0.27
CA LYS A 121 -8.36 5.66 1.71
C LYS A 121 -9.65 5.64 2.52
N GLN A 122 -10.69 6.33 2.07
CA GLN A 122 -11.98 6.28 2.76
C GLN A 122 -12.57 4.88 2.75
N PHE A 123 -12.50 4.20 1.61
CA PHE A 123 -12.96 2.81 1.52
C PHE A 123 -12.19 1.92 2.50
N LEU A 124 -10.87 2.05 2.51
CA LEU A 124 -10.03 1.26 3.39
C LEU A 124 -10.32 1.53 4.85
N TYR A 125 -10.47 2.78 5.21
CA TYR A 125 -10.75 3.17 6.59
C TYR A 125 -12.10 2.63 7.06
N LYS A 126 -13.12 2.75 6.23
CA LYS A 126 -14.48 2.39 6.63
C LYS A 126 -14.73 0.89 6.58
N LYS A 127 -14.15 0.19 5.61
CA LYS A 127 -14.49 -1.21 5.37
C LYS A 127 -13.41 -2.21 5.73
N CYS A 128 -12.16 -1.78 5.76
CA CYS A 128 -11.05 -2.70 5.87
C CYS A 128 -10.23 -2.53 7.15
N LEU A 129 -10.34 -1.39 7.80
CA LEU A 129 -9.59 -1.13 9.02
C LEU A 129 -10.42 -1.49 10.24
N ASP A 130 -9.86 -2.36 11.08
CA ASP A 130 -10.46 -2.75 12.34
C ASP A 130 -9.60 -2.15 13.46
N GLY A 131 -10.02 -1.00 13.93
CA GLY A 131 -9.26 -0.28 14.96
C GLY A 131 -9.37 -0.92 16.31
N VAL A 132 -8.32 -0.76 17.12
CA VAL A 132 -8.31 -1.35 18.45
C VAL A 132 -9.39 -0.80 19.36
N ASN A 133 -9.93 0.37 19.06
CA ASN A 133 -10.98 0.98 19.84
C ASN A 133 -12.34 0.93 19.16
N SER A 134 -12.46 0.24 18.03
CA SER A 134 -13.68 0.24 17.25
C SER A 134 -14.84 -0.45 17.95
N ASN A 135 -14.54 -1.31 18.89
CA ASN A 135 -15.53 -2.07 19.64
C ASN A 135 -15.97 -1.40 20.93
N THR A 136 -15.44 -0.24 21.21
CA THR A 136 -15.78 0.46 22.46
C THR A 136 -16.85 1.50 22.26
#